data_5cf4e813cdccb5ba817a7ad3d3aefad0
#
_entry.id   5cf4e813cdccb5ba817a7ad3d3aefad0
#
_cell.length_a   1.000
_cell.length_b   1.000
_cell.length_c   1.000
_cell.angle_alpha   90.00
_cell.angle_beta   90.00
_cell.angle_gamma   90.00
#
_symmetry.space_group_name_H-M   'P 1'
#
loop_
_entity.id
_entity.type
_entity.pdbx_description
1 polymer ?
#
loop_
_entity_poly.entity_id
_entity_poly.type
_entity_poly.pdbx_seq_one_letter_code
_entity_poly.pdbx_strand_id
1 'polypeptide(L)'
;MKTVQFASLALAITALATANAVPLVTAVGGANAAAIQLTVDAYRASLGGLNPNVAGSFGSGRREINWDGVPDALASPNNLPANFFNSNSPRGVVFSTPGTGFQVSANAGVAPVRFDDINAGNSALFSTFSAQRLFTALGSTVTDVTFFVPGSATPATVSGFGAVFTDVDLPQASSLQFFDLSNASLGTYFVPLVVGNQTLSFIGALFTTERVGRVRITSGSQVLGSVGTGDTVVMDDFIYGEPIAVVPEPTTLALLVAGLGVVGFAARRKS
;
A
#
# COMPACT_ATOMS: atom_id res chain seq x y z
N MET A 1 -35.25 -35.22 52.41
CA MET A 1 -34.78 -34.94 51.02
C MET A 1 -34.42 -33.48 50.91
N LYS A 2 -33.12 -33.13 50.78
CA LYS A 2 -32.68 -31.75 50.54
C LYS A 2 -32.41 -31.58 49.05
N THR A 3 -33.21 -30.74 48.40
CA THR A 3 -33.05 -30.41 46.97
C THR A 3 -31.89 -29.44 46.82
N VAL A 4 -30.84 -29.84 46.11
CA VAL A 4 -29.73 -28.97 45.74
C VAL A 4 -30.09 -28.28 44.43
N GLN A 5 -30.27 -26.97 44.46
CA GLN A 5 -30.44 -26.14 43.25
C GLN A 5 -29.06 -25.82 42.66
N PHE A 6 -28.84 -26.24 41.43
CA PHE A 6 -27.70 -25.85 40.64
C PHE A 6 -27.98 -24.51 39.96
N ALA A 7 -27.26 -23.46 40.34
CA ALA A 7 -27.27 -22.20 39.63
C ALA A 7 -26.33 -22.31 38.42
N SER A 8 -26.91 -22.26 37.23
CA SER A 8 -26.12 -22.19 35.99
C SER A 8 -25.62 -20.76 35.75
N LEU A 9 -24.32 -20.55 35.90
CA LEU A 9 -23.69 -19.27 35.56
C LEU A 9 -23.48 -19.21 34.04
N ALA A 10 -24.33 -18.47 33.33
CA ALA A 10 -24.15 -18.18 31.91
C ALA A 10 -23.09 -17.07 31.74
N LEU A 11 -21.93 -17.43 31.20
CA LEU A 11 -20.88 -16.47 30.84
C LEU A 11 -21.25 -15.80 29.52
N ALA A 12 -21.74 -14.57 29.56
CA ALA A 12 -21.98 -13.76 28.37
C ALA A 12 -20.64 -13.24 27.85
N ILE A 13 -20.17 -13.78 26.75
CA ILE A 13 -19.01 -13.24 25.99
C ILE A 13 -19.54 -12.10 25.11
N THR A 14 -19.38 -10.87 25.56
CA THR A 14 -19.60 -9.70 24.71
C THR A 14 -18.44 -9.57 23.74
N ALA A 15 -18.70 -9.82 22.46
CA ALA A 15 -17.75 -9.47 21.40
C ALA A 15 -17.66 -7.93 21.34
N LEU A 16 -16.53 -7.38 21.75
CA LEU A 16 -16.21 -5.97 21.52
C LEU A 16 -16.00 -5.80 20.01
N ALA A 17 -16.95 -5.19 19.33
CA ALA A 17 -16.75 -4.71 17.97
C ALA A 17 -15.68 -3.62 18.02
N THR A 18 -14.52 -3.89 17.49
CA THR A 18 -13.48 -2.87 17.29
C THR A 18 -14.00 -1.87 16.27
N ALA A 19 -14.33 -0.66 16.72
CA ALA A 19 -14.61 0.44 15.80
C ALA A 19 -13.38 0.67 14.92
N ASN A 20 -13.53 0.52 13.61
CA ASN A 20 -12.47 0.86 12.67
C ASN A 20 -12.23 2.37 12.75
N ALA A 21 -11.06 2.78 13.23
CA ALA A 21 -10.69 4.18 13.20
C ALA A 21 -10.63 4.65 11.74
N VAL A 22 -11.27 5.79 11.46
CA VAL A 22 -11.22 6.43 10.13
C VAL A 22 -9.77 6.89 9.89
N PRO A 23 -9.14 6.51 8.78
CA PRO A 23 -7.78 6.95 8.52
C PRO A 23 -7.71 8.45 8.24
N LEU A 24 -6.56 9.04 8.52
CA LEU A 24 -6.24 10.39 8.07
C LEU A 24 -5.88 10.34 6.58
N VAL A 25 -6.72 10.93 5.75
CA VAL A 25 -6.50 11.01 4.31
C VAL A 25 -5.85 12.36 3.99
N THR A 26 -4.74 12.32 3.27
CA THR A 26 -4.01 13.48 2.75
C THR A 26 -4.07 13.42 1.22
N ALA A 27 -4.56 14.48 0.59
CA ALA A 27 -4.72 14.52 -0.87
C ALA A 27 -4.47 15.94 -1.40
N VAL A 28 -3.85 16.04 -2.58
CA VAL A 28 -3.59 17.30 -3.28
C VAL A 28 -3.41 17.04 -4.76
N GLY A 29 -3.85 17.97 -5.59
CA GLY A 29 -3.53 18.03 -7.01
C GLY A 29 -2.88 19.34 -7.38
N GLY A 30 -2.04 19.34 -8.41
CA GLY A 30 -1.33 20.54 -8.85
C GLY A 30 -0.72 20.41 -10.24
N ALA A 31 -0.37 21.55 -10.83
CA ALA A 31 0.17 21.63 -12.19
C ALA A 31 1.62 21.10 -12.31
N ASN A 32 2.32 20.89 -11.21
CA ASN A 32 3.73 20.45 -11.20
C ASN A 32 4.14 19.95 -9.80
N ALA A 33 5.35 19.42 -9.67
CA ALA A 33 5.89 18.90 -8.42
C ALA A 33 5.89 19.94 -7.27
N ALA A 34 6.24 21.18 -7.54
CA ALA A 34 6.28 22.24 -6.51
C ALA A 34 4.90 22.51 -5.91
N ALA A 35 3.83 22.37 -6.70
CA ALA A 35 2.46 22.62 -6.25
C ALA A 35 1.98 21.57 -5.24
N ILE A 36 2.51 20.36 -5.26
CA ILE A 36 2.10 19.26 -4.36
C ILE A 36 3.13 18.95 -3.28
N GLN A 37 4.36 19.45 -3.41
CA GLN A 37 5.52 19.09 -2.58
C GLN A 37 5.25 19.19 -1.08
N LEU A 38 4.71 20.32 -0.61
CA LEU A 38 4.47 20.55 0.82
C LEU A 38 3.50 19.53 1.42
N THR A 39 2.49 19.13 0.67
CA THR A 39 1.51 18.13 1.13
C THR A 39 2.12 16.73 1.16
N VAL A 40 2.92 16.37 0.15
CA VAL A 40 3.66 15.11 0.13
C VAL A 40 4.64 15.05 1.30
N ASP A 41 5.37 16.13 1.59
CA ASP A 41 6.31 16.19 2.70
C ASP A 41 5.61 16.12 4.07
N ALA A 42 4.43 16.70 4.21
CA ALA A 42 3.60 16.56 5.41
C ALA A 42 3.15 15.10 5.61
N TYR A 43 2.78 14.40 4.55
CA TYR A 43 2.47 12.98 4.61
C TYR A 43 3.70 12.13 4.97
N ARG A 44 4.87 12.40 4.38
CA ARG A 44 6.15 11.79 4.76
C ARG A 44 6.44 11.96 6.25
N ALA A 45 6.27 13.17 6.75
CA ALA A 45 6.49 13.48 8.16
C ALA A 45 5.54 12.71 9.09
N SER A 46 4.28 12.53 8.69
CA SER A 46 3.28 11.78 9.48
C SER A 46 3.60 10.28 9.62
N LEU A 47 4.35 9.71 8.68
CA LEU A 47 4.81 8.32 8.73
C LEU A 47 6.13 8.15 9.51
N GLY A 48 6.82 9.25 9.83
CA GLY A 48 8.09 9.23 10.56
C GLY A 48 9.35 9.29 9.68
N GLY A 49 10.51 8.99 10.25
CA GLY A 49 11.81 9.06 9.59
C GLY A 49 11.94 8.06 8.43
N LEU A 50 12.73 8.43 7.40
CA LEU A 50 13.05 7.53 6.29
C LEU A 50 14.04 6.46 6.75
N ASN A 51 13.67 5.20 6.60
CA ASN A 51 14.51 4.05 6.92
C ASN A 51 15.41 3.66 5.73
N PRO A 52 16.60 3.10 6.00
CA PRO A 52 17.48 2.63 4.94
C PRO A 52 16.91 1.40 4.22
N ASN A 53 17.28 1.23 2.95
CA ASN A 53 16.81 0.13 2.10
C ASN A 53 17.60 -1.16 2.34
N VAL A 54 17.52 -1.69 3.55
CA VAL A 54 18.16 -2.94 3.97
C VAL A 54 17.12 -3.94 4.46
N ALA A 55 17.50 -5.21 4.54
CA ALA A 55 16.63 -6.27 5.02
C ALA A 55 16.27 -6.09 6.51
N GLY A 56 15.10 -6.60 6.88
CA GLY A 56 14.53 -6.48 8.22
C GLY A 56 13.69 -5.22 8.41
N SER A 57 12.89 -5.20 9.49
CA SER A 57 12.03 -4.08 9.88
C SER A 57 12.66 -3.25 11.00
N PHE A 58 12.42 -1.94 10.98
CA PHE A 58 12.92 -0.98 11.98
C PHE A 58 11.93 -0.66 13.10
N GLY A 59 10.76 -1.26 13.11
CA GLY A 59 9.72 -1.07 14.13
C GLY A 59 8.92 0.22 14.01
N SER A 60 9.42 1.23 13.29
CA SER A 60 8.72 2.51 13.02
C SER A 60 9.39 3.24 11.85
N GLY A 61 8.80 4.37 11.43
CA GLY A 61 9.29 5.16 10.31
C GLY A 61 8.63 4.80 9.00
N ARG A 62 9.25 5.15 7.90
CA ARG A 62 8.71 4.96 6.55
C ARG A 62 9.74 4.40 5.58
N ARG A 63 9.23 3.87 4.46
CA ARG A 63 9.99 3.55 3.26
C ARG A 63 9.40 4.26 2.05
N GLU A 64 10.24 4.46 1.04
CA GLU A 64 9.86 5.13 -0.20
C GLU A 64 10.40 4.37 -1.40
N ILE A 65 9.66 4.41 -2.52
CA ILE A 65 10.08 3.96 -3.83
C ILE A 65 9.90 5.14 -4.78
N ASN A 66 10.98 5.70 -5.25
CA ASN A 66 11.00 6.78 -6.25
C ASN A 66 11.47 6.31 -7.64
N TRP A 67 11.68 5.01 -7.82
CA TRP A 67 12.04 4.30 -9.05
C TRP A 67 13.44 4.62 -9.61
N ASP A 68 14.06 5.73 -9.24
CA ASP A 68 15.30 6.24 -9.81
C ASP A 68 16.49 5.29 -9.67
N GLY A 69 16.51 4.49 -8.61
CA GLY A 69 17.52 3.47 -8.36
C GLY A 69 17.31 2.14 -9.11
N VAL A 70 16.30 2.03 -9.96
CA VAL A 70 16.10 0.83 -10.79
C VAL A 70 17.17 0.79 -11.87
N PRO A 71 17.93 -0.31 -12.03
CA PRO A 71 18.93 -0.44 -13.09
C PRO A 71 18.30 -0.30 -14.49
N ASP A 72 19.03 0.30 -15.44
CA ASP A 72 18.56 0.48 -16.82
C ASP A 72 18.16 -0.84 -17.50
N ALA A 73 18.82 -1.94 -17.15
CA ALA A 73 18.48 -3.28 -17.65
C ALA A 73 17.09 -3.77 -17.20
N LEU A 74 16.46 -3.12 -16.20
CA LEU A 74 15.12 -3.44 -15.66
C LEU A 74 14.13 -2.28 -15.85
N ALA A 75 14.50 -1.31 -16.68
CA ALA A 75 13.68 -0.18 -17.06
C ALA A 75 13.31 -0.25 -18.55
N SER A 76 12.34 0.58 -18.97
CA SER A 76 11.87 0.65 -20.36
C SER A 76 13.01 0.57 -21.38
N PRO A 77 12.89 -0.31 -22.40
CA PRO A 77 11.73 -1.12 -22.76
C PRO A 77 11.61 -2.47 -22.01
N ASN A 78 12.45 -2.75 -21.02
CA ASN A 78 12.45 -4.01 -20.28
C ASN A 78 11.43 -3.97 -19.13
N ASN A 79 11.03 -5.16 -18.68
CA ASN A 79 10.10 -5.31 -17.55
C ASN A 79 10.85 -5.25 -16.21
N LEU A 80 10.19 -4.65 -15.21
CA LEU A 80 10.62 -4.69 -13.83
C LEU A 80 10.12 -5.99 -13.17
N PRO A 81 10.98 -6.79 -12.51
CA PRO A 81 10.53 -7.93 -11.71
C PRO A 81 9.60 -7.50 -10.57
N ALA A 82 8.48 -8.19 -10.41
CA ALA A 82 7.44 -7.85 -9.44
C ALA A 82 7.94 -7.82 -7.97
N ASN A 83 8.97 -8.60 -7.64
CA ASN A 83 9.56 -8.70 -6.32
C ASN A 83 10.86 -7.88 -6.15
N PHE A 84 11.22 -7.03 -7.11
CA PHE A 84 12.47 -6.26 -7.07
C PHE A 84 12.63 -5.48 -5.77
N PHE A 85 11.57 -4.82 -5.28
CA PHE A 85 11.59 -4.03 -4.07
C PHE A 85 11.40 -4.83 -2.77
N ASN A 86 11.45 -6.14 -2.84
CA ASN A 86 11.60 -7.00 -1.67
C ASN A 86 12.94 -7.75 -1.67
N SER A 87 13.37 -8.28 -2.82
CA SER A 87 14.56 -9.14 -2.91
C SER A 87 15.85 -8.38 -3.27
N ASN A 88 15.81 -7.54 -4.31
CA ASN A 88 17.01 -6.84 -4.82
C ASN A 88 17.26 -5.51 -4.10
N SER A 89 16.19 -4.80 -3.78
CA SER A 89 16.23 -3.53 -3.06
C SER A 89 15.25 -3.60 -1.89
N PRO A 90 15.65 -4.18 -0.74
CA PRO A 90 14.74 -4.61 0.31
C PRO A 90 13.97 -3.44 0.92
N ARG A 91 12.73 -3.23 0.44
CA ARG A 91 11.77 -2.24 0.92
C ARG A 91 10.46 -2.90 1.39
N GLY A 92 10.39 -4.26 1.29
CA GLY A 92 9.26 -5.04 1.77
C GLY A 92 8.01 -4.96 0.89
N VAL A 93 8.17 -4.73 -0.42
CA VAL A 93 7.05 -4.61 -1.37
C VAL A 93 7.16 -5.64 -2.49
N VAL A 94 6.06 -6.32 -2.75
CA VAL A 94 5.87 -7.19 -3.92
C VAL A 94 4.62 -6.72 -4.67
N PHE A 95 4.76 -6.55 -5.98
CA PHE A 95 3.68 -6.14 -6.86
C PHE A 95 2.96 -7.32 -7.49
N SER A 96 1.67 -7.16 -7.79
CA SER A 96 0.94 -8.06 -8.68
C SER A 96 -0.07 -7.29 -9.52
N THR A 97 -0.40 -7.81 -10.72
CA THR A 97 -1.34 -7.18 -11.65
C THR A 97 -2.09 -8.27 -12.42
N PRO A 98 -3.36 -8.04 -12.81
CA PRO A 98 -4.04 -8.89 -13.80
C PRO A 98 -3.45 -8.77 -15.22
N GLY A 99 -2.60 -7.75 -15.44
CA GLY A 99 -1.93 -7.51 -16.70
C GLY A 99 -0.74 -8.44 -16.95
N THR A 100 0.20 -7.98 -17.79
CA THR A 100 1.33 -8.80 -18.27
C THR A 100 2.64 -8.56 -17.52
N GLY A 101 2.70 -7.55 -16.65
CA GLY A 101 3.88 -7.20 -15.87
C GLY A 101 3.94 -5.74 -15.47
N PHE A 102 5.16 -5.27 -15.20
CA PHE A 102 5.43 -3.90 -14.77
C PHE A 102 6.57 -3.29 -15.57
N GLN A 103 6.50 -1.99 -15.77
CA GLN A 103 7.59 -1.24 -16.38
C GLN A 103 7.89 0.03 -15.59
N VAL A 104 9.18 0.36 -15.50
CA VAL A 104 9.67 1.65 -15.03
C VAL A 104 10.20 2.38 -16.24
N SER A 105 9.91 3.68 -16.39
CA SER A 105 10.38 4.46 -17.54
C SER A 105 11.93 4.56 -17.58
N ALA A 106 12.47 4.83 -18.74
CA ALA A 106 13.90 5.12 -18.89
C ALA A 106 14.32 6.36 -18.09
N ASN A 107 15.62 6.59 -17.94
CA ASN A 107 16.15 7.79 -17.31
C ASN A 107 15.69 9.06 -18.02
N ALA A 108 15.69 10.18 -17.31
CA ALA A 108 15.32 11.47 -17.87
C ALA A 108 16.11 11.79 -19.15
N GLY A 109 15.39 12.13 -20.21
CA GLY A 109 15.97 12.45 -21.51
C GLY A 109 16.55 11.26 -22.29
N VAL A 110 16.47 10.04 -21.75
CA VAL A 110 16.89 8.82 -22.46
C VAL A 110 15.68 8.21 -23.16
N ALA A 111 15.80 7.90 -24.45
CA ALA A 111 14.75 7.23 -25.20
C ALA A 111 14.67 5.74 -24.80
N PRO A 112 13.43 5.18 -24.68
CA PRO A 112 12.12 5.82 -24.86
C PRO A 112 11.75 6.71 -23.65
N VAL A 113 11.39 7.96 -23.91
CA VAL A 113 11.07 8.93 -22.86
C VAL A 113 9.68 8.64 -22.30
N ARG A 114 9.58 8.44 -20.97
CA ARG A 114 8.29 8.30 -20.25
C ARG A 114 7.28 7.39 -20.95
N PHE A 115 7.73 6.18 -21.35
CA PHE A 115 6.91 5.16 -22.03
C PHE A 115 6.52 5.50 -23.49
N ASP A 116 7.29 6.30 -24.21
CA ASP A 116 7.10 6.51 -25.65
C ASP A 116 7.31 5.23 -26.48
N ASP A 117 7.90 4.18 -25.90
CA ASP A 117 7.98 2.84 -26.47
C ASP A 117 6.62 2.12 -26.52
N ILE A 118 5.72 2.48 -25.60
CA ILE A 118 4.36 1.89 -25.53
C ILE A 118 3.41 2.69 -26.42
N ASN A 119 3.46 4.01 -26.34
CA ASN A 119 2.68 4.91 -27.19
C ASN A 119 3.44 6.21 -27.41
N ALA A 120 3.76 6.53 -28.65
CA ALA A 120 4.42 7.77 -29.03
C ALA A 120 3.57 8.97 -28.56
N GLY A 121 4.20 9.89 -27.83
CA GLY A 121 3.53 11.05 -27.24
C GLY A 121 3.24 10.94 -25.73
N ASN A 122 3.48 9.79 -25.09
CA ASN A 122 3.36 9.64 -23.65
C ASN A 122 4.25 10.63 -22.88
N SER A 123 5.41 10.98 -23.43
CA SER A 123 6.30 11.99 -22.87
C SER A 123 5.68 13.39 -22.77
N ALA A 124 4.68 13.69 -23.62
CA ALA A 124 3.92 14.93 -23.53
C ALA A 124 2.75 14.90 -22.55
N LEU A 125 2.30 13.70 -22.15
CA LEU A 125 1.21 13.50 -21.21
C LEU A 125 1.71 13.47 -19.77
N PHE A 126 2.84 12.79 -19.51
CA PHE A 126 3.30 12.51 -18.15
C PHE A 126 4.42 13.42 -17.68
N SER A 127 4.44 13.72 -16.39
CA SER A 127 5.51 14.42 -15.69
C SER A 127 5.97 13.63 -14.49
N THR A 128 7.22 13.79 -14.08
CA THR A 128 7.73 13.21 -12.83
C THR A 128 7.55 14.17 -11.67
N PHE A 129 7.27 13.62 -10.49
CA PHE A 129 7.33 14.33 -9.21
C PHE A 129 8.76 14.33 -8.66
N SER A 130 9.34 13.15 -8.45
CA SER A 130 10.78 13.00 -8.26
C SER A 130 11.48 12.87 -9.61
N ALA A 131 12.76 13.23 -9.67
CA ALA A 131 13.49 13.25 -10.93
C ALA A 131 13.68 11.84 -11.47
N GLN A 132 13.45 11.66 -12.74
CA GLN A 132 13.81 10.65 -13.72
C GLN A 132 12.73 9.66 -14.09
N ARG A 133 12.14 8.85 -13.17
CA ARG A 133 11.41 7.65 -13.58
C ARG A 133 9.98 7.62 -13.10
N LEU A 134 9.15 6.99 -13.92
CA LEU A 134 7.73 6.68 -13.64
C LEU A 134 7.51 5.18 -13.63
N PHE A 135 6.41 4.72 -13.07
CA PHE A 135 6.02 3.32 -12.97
C PHE A 135 4.61 3.07 -13.49
N THR A 136 4.42 1.93 -14.14
CA THR A 136 3.11 1.49 -14.64
C THR A 136 2.98 -0.04 -14.64
N ALA A 137 1.73 -0.53 -14.52
CA ALA A 137 1.39 -1.88 -14.91
C ALA A 137 1.22 -1.98 -16.43
N LEU A 138 1.59 -3.11 -17.03
CA LEU A 138 1.42 -3.38 -18.45
C LEU A 138 0.17 -4.25 -18.66
N GLY A 139 -0.69 -3.85 -19.58
CA GLY A 139 -1.91 -4.58 -19.92
C GLY A 139 -3.01 -4.51 -18.86
N SER A 140 -2.90 -3.65 -17.87
CA SER A 140 -3.90 -3.42 -16.83
C SER A 140 -3.77 -2.02 -16.22
N THR A 141 -4.86 -1.48 -15.70
CA THR A 141 -4.87 -0.28 -14.85
C THR A 141 -4.73 -0.62 -13.35
N VAL A 142 -4.64 -1.90 -13.01
CA VAL A 142 -4.62 -2.37 -11.62
C VAL A 142 -3.24 -2.85 -11.22
N THR A 143 -2.75 -2.33 -10.10
CA THR A 143 -1.55 -2.78 -9.38
C THR A 143 -1.91 -3.10 -7.94
N ASP A 144 -1.67 -4.32 -7.48
CA ASP A 144 -1.70 -4.65 -6.06
C ASP A 144 -0.29 -4.55 -5.46
N VAL A 145 -0.18 -3.85 -4.34
CA VAL A 145 1.04 -3.69 -3.53
C VAL A 145 0.85 -4.51 -2.26
N THR A 146 1.63 -5.57 -2.09
CA THR A 146 1.58 -6.45 -0.90
C THR A 146 2.83 -6.25 -0.07
N PHE A 147 2.68 -6.20 1.27
CA PHE A 147 3.76 -5.89 2.18
C PHE A 147 4.34 -7.15 2.84
N PHE A 148 5.67 -7.15 2.95
CA PHE A 148 6.46 -8.18 3.61
C PHE A 148 7.53 -7.53 4.51
N VAL A 149 8.04 -8.25 5.48
CA VAL A 149 9.27 -7.83 6.15
C VAL A 149 10.36 -7.71 5.09
N PRO A 150 11.02 -6.55 4.94
CA PRO A 150 11.97 -6.30 3.88
C PRO A 150 13.03 -7.41 3.75
N GLY A 151 13.17 -7.94 2.54
CA GLY A 151 14.10 -9.02 2.23
C GLY A 151 13.63 -10.42 2.66
N SER A 152 12.37 -10.60 3.04
CA SER A 152 11.83 -11.90 3.48
C SER A 152 10.49 -12.23 2.83
N ALA A 153 10.01 -13.47 3.05
CA ALA A 153 8.68 -13.91 2.68
C ALA A 153 7.65 -13.78 3.82
N THR A 154 8.04 -13.19 4.95
CA THR A 154 7.16 -12.99 6.11
C THR A 154 6.16 -11.88 5.82
N PRO A 155 4.85 -12.13 5.83
CA PRO A 155 3.84 -11.09 5.64
C PRO A 155 3.97 -9.99 6.68
N ALA A 156 3.75 -8.75 6.23
CA ALA A 156 3.84 -7.56 7.08
C ALA A 156 2.65 -6.63 6.84
N THR A 157 2.49 -5.69 7.74
CA THR A 157 1.51 -4.59 7.60
C THR A 157 2.21 -3.25 7.73
N VAL A 158 1.59 -2.23 7.16
CA VAL A 158 2.05 -0.84 7.25
C VAL A 158 0.96 0.04 7.87
N SER A 159 1.38 1.15 8.49
CA SER A 159 0.45 2.14 9.06
C SER A 159 -0.24 2.99 8.00
N GLY A 160 0.32 3.09 6.80
CA GLY A 160 -0.25 3.89 5.72
C GLY A 160 0.49 3.69 4.41
N PHE A 161 -0.15 4.14 3.33
CA PHE A 161 0.40 4.14 1.99
C PHE A 161 -0.12 5.35 1.22
N GLY A 162 0.73 5.97 0.43
CA GLY A 162 0.40 7.04 -0.50
C GLY A 162 1.20 6.91 -1.78
N ALA A 163 0.67 7.48 -2.87
CA ALA A 163 1.31 7.50 -4.17
C ALA A 163 1.07 8.81 -4.91
N VAL A 164 2.02 9.16 -5.76
CA VAL A 164 1.89 10.25 -6.74
C VAL A 164 1.43 9.66 -8.06
N PHE A 165 0.50 10.35 -8.71
CA PHE A 165 -0.05 10.03 -10.02
C PHE A 165 0.20 11.20 -10.97
N THR A 166 0.37 10.92 -12.25
CA THR A 166 0.48 11.95 -13.27
C THR A 166 -0.61 11.76 -14.33
N ASP A 167 -1.20 12.90 -14.76
CA ASP A 167 -2.23 12.96 -15.81
C ASP A 167 -3.58 12.35 -15.39
N VAL A 168 -4.11 12.77 -14.21
CA VAL A 168 -5.42 12.33 -13.73
C VAL A 168 -6.49 13.29 -14.23
N ASP A 169 -7.14 12.95 -15.34
CA ASP A 169 -8.05 13.81 -16.08
C ASP A 169 -9.54 13.49 -15.90
N LEU A 170 -9.86 12.30 -15.39
CA LEU A 170 -11.24 11.88 -15.16
C LEU A 170 -11.54 11.66 -13.67
N PRO A 171 -12.72 12.09 -13.20
CA PRO A 171 -13.11 11.91 -11.81
C PRO A 171 -13.28 10.42 -11.48
N GLN A 172 -12.77 10.01 -10.33
CA GLN A 172 -12.88 8.64 -9.80
C GLN A 172 -12.24 7.55 -10.69
N ALA A 173 -11.47 7.93 -11.72
CA ALA A 173 -10.75 6.99 -12.58
C ALA A 173 -9.55 6.35 -11.86
N SER A 174 -8.96 7.07 -10.89
CA SER A 174 -7.81 6.60 -10.13
C SER A 174 -8.12 6.53 -8.63
N SER A 175 -7.63 5.48 -7.96
CA SER A 175 -7.90 5.27 -6.53
C SER A 175 -6.87 4.39 -5.83
N LEU A 176 -6.81 4.51 -4.49
CA LEU A 176 -6.17 3.57 -3.58
C LEU A 176 -7.25 2.85 -2.76
N GLN A 177 -7.30 1.53 -2.86
CA GLN A 177 -8.14 0.68 -2.01
C GLN A 177 -7.26 -0.13 -1.05
N PHE A 178 -7.55 -0.02 0.24
CA PHE A 178 -6.76 -0.61 1.31
C PHE A 178 -7.42 -1.87 1.85
N PHE A 179 -6.59 -2.86 2.18
CA PHE A 179 -7.02 -4.14 2.73
C PHE A 179 -6.12 -4.55 3.89
N ASP A 180 -6.69 -5.22 4.89
CA ASP A 180 -5.91 -5.90 5.91
C ASP A 180 -5.35 -7.25 5.40
N LEU A 181 -4.65 -8.00 6.25
CA LEU A 181 -4.09 -9.32 5.89
C LEU A 181 -5.16 -10.38 5.63
N SER A 182 -6.38 -10.21 6.12
CA SER A 182 -7.51 -11.10 5.84
C SER A 182 -8.23 -10.77 4.53
N ASN A 183 -7.74 -9.74 3.79
CA ASN A 183 -8.38 -9.13 2.63
C ASN A 183 -9.72 -8.41 2.94
N ALA A 184 -10.00 -8.08 4.20
CA ALA A 184 -11.11 -7.20 4.52
C ALA A 184 -10.78 -5.77 4.08
N SER A 185 -11.73 -5.09 3.44
CA SER A 185 -11.56 -3.71 2.96
C SER A 185 -11.48 -2.73 4.14
N LEU A 186 -10.49 -1.86 4.10
CA LEU A 186 -10.28 -0.75 5.04
C LEU A 186 -10.72 0.60 4.46
N GLY A 187 -11.16 0.62 3.20
CA GLY A 187 -11.66 1.80 2.50
C GLY A 187 -11.05 1.99 1.12
N THR A 188 -11.72 2.85 0.32
CA THR A 188 -11.27 3.27 -1.01
C THR A 188 -11.26 4.79 -1.07
N TYR A 189 -10.17 5.36 -1.57
CA TYR A 189 -9.96 6.81 -1.65
C TYR A 189 -9.55 7.17 -3.07
N PHE A 190 -10.24 8.18 -3.63
CA PHE A 190 -10.03 8.60 -5.02
C PHE A 190 -8.94 9.66 -5.11
N VAL A 191 -8.13 9.56 -6.15
CA VAL A 191 -7.07 10.51 -6.47
C VAL A 191 -7.70 11.85 -6.90
N PRO A 192 -7.17 13.00 -6.43
CA PRO A 192 -7.64 14.30 -6.88
C PRO A 192 -7.52 14.46 -8.39
N LEU A 193 -8.59 14.93 -9.01
CA LEU A 193 -8.63 15.30 -10.43
C LEU A 193 -7.85 16.60 -10.65
N VAL A 194 -6.96 16.63 -11.63
CA VAL A 194 -6.34 17.85 -12.17
C VAL A 194 -6.28 17.73 -13.68
N VAL A 195 -7.20 18.40 -14.37
CA VAL A 195 -7.29 18.32 -15.83
C VAL A 195 -6.09 18.98 -16.52
N GLY A 196 -5.52 18.29 -17.48
CA GLY A 196 -4.42 18.77 -18.31
C GLY A 196 -3.16 17.91 -18.24
N ASN A 197 -2.41 17.92 -19.31
CA ASN A 197 -1.19 17.12 -19.44
C ASN A 197 -0.13 17.52 -18.41
N GLN A 198 0.66 16.55 -17.97
CA GLN A 198 1.80 16.72 -17.05
C GLN A 198 1.41 17.23 -15.66
N THR A 199 0.13 17.17 -15.29
CA THR A 199 -0.32 17.47 -13.94
C THR A 199 0.06 16.34 -12.97
N LEU A 200 0.09 16.66 -11.68
CA LEU A 200 0.43 15.71 -10.63
C LEU A 200 -0.64 15.71 -9.55
N SER A 201 -0.95 14.51 -9.07
CA SER A 201 -1.89 14.31 -7.97
C SER A 201 -1.29 13.36 -6.95
N PHE A 202 -1.43 13.68 -5.67
CA PHE A 202 -1.03 12.82 -4.56
C PHE A 202 -2.24 12.43 -3.74
N ILE A 203 -2.28 11.21 -3.28
CA ILE A 203 -3.19 10.74 -2.24
C ILE A 203 -2.46 9.74 -1.34
N GLY A 204 -2.71 9.85 -0.02
CA GLY A 204 -2.24 8.90 0.97
C GLY A 204 -3.24 8.75 2.10
N ALA A 205 -3.29 7.58 2.71
CA ALA A 205 -4.08 7.32 3.90
C ALA A 205 -3.20 6.75 5.01
N LEU A 206 -3.32 7.31 6.23
CA LEU A 206 -2.63 6.89 7.43
C LEU A 206 -3.65 6.32 8.42
N PHE A 207 -3.44 5.08 8.84
CA PHE A 207 -4.23 4.38 9.84
C PHE A 207 -3.55 4.49 11.21
N THR A 208 -4.31 4.46 12.28
CA THR A 208 -3.78 4.61 13.65
C THR A 208 -3.01 3.40 14.14
N THR A 209 -3.09 2.28 13.45
CA THR A 209 -2.37 1.03 13.74
C THR A 209 -1.83 0.43 12.44
N GLU A 210 -0.74 -0.31 12.52
CA GLU A 210 -0.15 -1.05 11.39
C GLU A 210 -1.07 -2.22 11.03
N ARG A 211 -1.94 -1.99 10.04
CA ARG A 211 -2.97 -2.96 9.68
C ARG A 211 -3.17 -3.16 8.18
N VAL A 212 -2.56 -2.32 7.36
CA VAL A 212 -2.66 -2.43 5.90
C VAL A 212 -1.72 -3.54 5.42
N GLY A 213 -2.28 -4.65 4.96
CA GLY A 213 -1.53 -5.78 4.39
C GLY A 213 -1.38 -5.69 2.87
N ARG A 214 -2.32 -5.01 2.20
CA ARG A 214 -2.32 -4.82 0.76
C ARG A 214 -3.00 -3.52 0.36
N VAL A 215 -2.49 -2.88 -0.69
CA VAL A 215 -3.12 -1.75 -1.35
C VAL A 215 -3.36 -2.11 -2.81
N ARG A 216 -4.59 -1.93 -3.29
CA ARG A 216 -4.91 -1.96 -4.71
C ARG A 216 -4.92 -0.54 -5.24
N ILE A 217 -4.09 -0.30 -6.22
CA ILE A 217 -4.03 0.95 -6.98
C ILE A 217 -4.80 0.74 -8.27
N THR A 218 -5.74 1.64 -8.56
CA THR A 218 -6.29 1.80 -9.91
C THR A 218 -5.70 3.07 -10.49
N SER A 219 -5.02 2.98 -11.63
CA SER A 219 -4.37 4.11 -12.31
C SER A 219 -5.07 4.36 -13.63
N GLY A 220 -6.01 5.28 -13.61
CA GLY A 220 -6.83 5.63 -14.77
C GLY A 220 -7.92 4.61 -15.11
N SER A 221 -8.65 4.89 -16.18
CA SER A 221 -9.69 4.02 -16.74
C SER A 221 -9.29 3.38 -18.06
N GLN A 222 -8.10 3.72 -18.59
CA GLN A 222 -7.57 3.19 -19.84
C GLN A 222 -6.16 2.64 -19.63
N VAL A 223 -5.92 1.44 -20.17
CA VAL A 223 -4.61 0.80 -20.15
C VAL A 223 -3.62 1.60 -21.00
N LEU A 224 -2.42 1.80 -20.49
CA LEU A 224 -1.33 2.45 -21.21
C LEU A 224 -1.06 1.71 -22.55
N GLY A 225 -1.03 2.46 -23.65
CA GLY A 225 -0.86 1.92 -25.00
C GLY A 225 -2.15 1.48 -25.69
N SER A 226 -3.29 1.46 -25.03
CA SER A 226 -4.58 1.22 -25.70
C SER A 226 -5.15 2.49 -26.32
N VAL A 227 -5.99 2.33 -27.35
CA VAL A 227 -6.72 3.43 -27.98
C VAL A 227 -8.11 3.57 -27.36
N GLY A 228 -8.52 4.80 -27.05
CA GLY A 228 -9.84 5.07 -26.45
C GLY A 228 -9.93 6.50 -25.93
N THR A 229 -11.02 6.78 -25.22
CA THR A 229 -11.31 8.09 -24.59
C THR A 229 -11.20 8.03 -23.06
N GLY A 230 -10.64 6.95 -22.54
CA GLY A 230 -10.40 6.80 -21.11
C GLY A 230 -9.17 7.59 -20.66
N ASP A 231 -9.02 7.68 -19.34
CA ASP A 231 -7.92 8.33 -18.69
C ASP A 231 -6.73 7.37 -18.55
N THR A 232 -5.58 7.74 -19.10
CA THR A 232 -4.33 6.96 -19.00
C THR A 232 -3.44 7.60 -17.97
N VAL A 233 -3.23 6.92 -16.86
CA VAL A 233 -2.50 7.44 -15.70
C VAL A 233 -1.33 6.54 -15.36
N VAL A 234 -0.17 7.13 -15.08
CA VAL A 234 0.98 6.41 -14.55
C VAL A 234 1.38 6.99 -13.19
N MET A 235 2.29 6.33 -12.49
CA MET A 235 2.61 6.64 -11.10
C MET A 235 4.07 7.03 -10.93
N ASP A 236 4.31 7.84 -9.91
CA ASP A 236 5.62 8.18 -9.40
C ASP A 236 5.75 7.68 -7.95
N ASP A 237 6.34 8.45 -7.05
CA ASP A 237 6.71 8.05 -5.68
C ASP A 237 5.63 7.25 -4.95
N PHE A 238 6.03 6.10 -4.40
CA PHE A 238 5.26 5.37 -3.38
C PHE A 238 5.88 5.62 -2.01
N ILE A 239 5.05 6.02 -1.05
CA ILE A 239 5.44 6.43 0.30
C ILE A 239 4.58 5.65 1.30
N TYR A 240 5.20 4.87 2.18
CA TYR A 240 4.46 3.99 3.10
C TYR A 240 5.19 3.80 4.43
N GLY A 241 4.42 3.47 5.47
CA GLY A 241 4.95 3.13 6.78
C GLY A 241 5.89 1.93 6.71
N GLU A 242 6.79 1.80 7.70
CA GLU A 242 7.69 0.64 7.78
C GLU A 242 6.86 -0.66 7.80
N PRO A 243 7.18 -1.65 6.94
CA PRO A 243 6.52 -2.95 6.97
C PRO A 243 6.94 -3.73 8.23
N ILE A 244 5.97 -4.02 9.10
CA ILE A 244 6.18 -4.71 10.38
C ILE A 244 5.49 -6.06 10.34
N ALA A 245 6.20 -7.12 10.74
CA ALA A 245 5.61 -8.45 10.85
C ALA A 245 4.44 -8.43 11.82
N VAL A 246 3.32 -9.06 11.44
CA VAL A 246 2.23 -9.29 12.38
C VAL A 246 2.67 -10.39 13.34
N VAL A 247 2.93 -10.02 14.58
CA VAL A 247 3.07 -10.98 15.66
C VAL A 247 1.65 -11.47 15.96
N PRO A 248 1.34 -12.77 15.77
CA PRO A 248 0.08 -13.32 16.25
C PRO A 248 -0.03 -12.96 17.74
N GLU A 249 -1.13 -12.35 18.16
CA GLU A 249 -1.33 -12.10 19.60
C GLU A 249 -1.07 -13.42 20.33
N PRO A 250 -0.16 -13.44 21.33
CA PRO A 250 0.04 -14.66 22.09
C PRO A 250 -1.32 -15.11 22.54
N THR A 251 -1.55 -16.40 22.50
CA THR A 251 -2.79 -17.05 22.88
C THR A 251 -3.19 -16.77 24.34
N THR A 252 -3.11 -15.53 24.77
CA THR A 252 -3.46 -15.05 26.12
C THR A 252 -4.90 -15.41 26.41
N LEU A 253 -5.78 -15.33 25.40
CA LEU A 253 -7.15 -15.80 25.55
C LEU A 253 -7.24 -17.33 25.68
N ALA A 254 -6.46 -18.08 24.92
CA ALA A 254 -6.38 -19.55 25.06
C ALA A 254 -5.74 -19.96 26.37
N LEU A 255 -4.68 -19.26 26.81
CA LEU A 255 -4.04 -19.47 28.11
C LEU A 255 -4.98 -19.07 29.27
N LEU A 256 -5.76 -17.98 29.12
CA LEU A 256 -6.76 -17.58 30.11
C LEU A 256 -7.88 -18.63 30.21
N VAL A 257 -8.41 -19.10 29.08
CA VAL A 257 -9.43 -20.16 29.03
C VAL A 257 -8.87 -21.48 29.58
N ALA A 258 -7.64 -21.86 29.22
CA ALA A 258 -6.97 -23.04 29.76
C ALA A 258 -6.72 -22.89 31.27
N GLY A 259 -6.28 -21.73 31.73
CA GLY A 259 -6.06 -21.43 33.16
C GLY A 259 -7.39 -21.49 33.96
N LEU A 260 -8.44 -20.89 33.45
CA LEU A 260 -9.79 -20.97 34.07
C LEU A 260 -10.33 -22.41 34.07
N GLY A 261 -10.07 -23.18 33.01
CA GLY A 261 -10.41 -24.60 32.93
C GLY A 261 -9.72 -25.43 33.99
N VAL A 262 -8.43 -25.21 34.22
CA VAL A 262 -7.64 -25.90 35.24
C VAL A 262 -8.13 -25.55 36.66
N VAL A 263 -8.38 -24.26 36.90
CA VAL A 263 -8.92 -23.80 38.21
C VAL A 263 -10.30 -24.37 38.47
N GLY A 264 -11.20 -24.39 37.47
CA GLY A 264 -12.54 -24.97 37.57
C GLY A 264 -12.49 -26.47 37.82
N PHE A 265 -11.57 -27.19 37.20
CA PHE A 265 -11.39 -28.62 37.42
C PHE A 265 -10.83 -28.93 38.83
N ALA A 266 -9.86 -28.11 39.29
CA ALA A 266 -9.31 -28.27 40.62
C ALA A 266 -10.32 -27.96 41.75
N ALA A 267 -11.19 -26.98 41.55
CA ALA A 267 -12.27 -26.66 42.47
C ALA A 267 -13.31 -27.79 42.58
N ARG A 268 -13.59 -28.47 41.47
CA ARG A 268 -14.55 -29.60 41.45
C ARG A 268 -14.03 -30.86 42.15
N ARG A 269 -12.70 -31.02 42.30
CA ARG A 269 -12.09 -32.15 43.03
C ARG A 269 -12.08 -31.98 44.55
N LYS A 270 -12.36 -30.78 45.05
CA LYS A 270 -12.37 -30.47 46.49
C LYS A 270 -13.80 -30.41 47.11
N SER A 271 -14.83 -30.55 46.30
CA SER A 271 -16.21 -30.69 46.74
C SER A 271 -16.65 -32.17 46.59
#